data_ae810aa14430bfdc18edf1a5e78946a4
#
_entry.id   ae810aa14430bfdc18edf1a5e78946a4
#
_cell.length_a   1.000
_cell.length_b   1.000
_cell.length_c   1.000
_cell.angle_alpha   90.00
_cell.angle_beta   90.00
_cell.angle_gamma   90.00
#
_symmetry.space_group_name_H-M   'P 1'
#
loop_
_entity.id
_entity.type
_entity.pdbx_description
1 polymer ?
#
loop_
_entity_poly.entity_id
_entity_poly.type
_entity_poly.pdbx_seq_one_letter_code
_entity_poly.pdbx_strand_id
1 'polypeptide(L)'
;MTVGRYGLVAGVVRISDKLERIENLLAGSDRQVDDETLLDSIGDMATYCIMMAAECMAIAMNVPDTADTVDNRVLVKLLFDTITNEIDRLCFPVPNAVADAKFLFNRMELSALSQDMTEYARYSGTYQYARMLAAHMLRWFVYGSVG
;
A
#
# COMPACT_ATOMS: atom_id res chain seq x y z
N MET A 1 -6.38 -10.14 4.62
CA MET A 1 -6.72 -8.92 5.38
C MET A 1 -8.13 -8.51 5.02
N THR A 2 -8.97 -8.29 6.01
CA THR A 2 -10.34 -7.87 5.79
C THR A 2 -10.55 -6.49 6.40
N VAL A 3 -10.37 -5.47 5.60
CA VAL A 3 -10.59 -4.09 6.03
C VAL A 3 -12.05 -3.88 6.43
N GLY A 4 -12.99 -4.48 5.68
CA GLY A 4 -14.40 -4.37 5.99
C GLY A 4 -14.77 -4.93 7.36
N ARG A 5 -14.10 -5.98 7.82
CA ARG A 5 -14.42 -6.63 9.10
C ARG A 5 -13.81 -5.91 10.30
N TYR A 6 -12.58 -5.42 10.17
CA TYR A 6 -11.84 -4.78 11.25
C TYR A 6 -11.66 -3.29 11.05
N GLY A 7 -12.26 -2.75 9.99
CA GLY A 7 -12.10 -1.36 9.63
C GLY A 7 -10.74 -1.07 9.01
N LEU A 8 -10.53 0.18 8.68
CA LEU A 8 -9.31 0.62 8.02
C LEU A 8 -8.08 0.57 8.94
N VAL A 9 -8.31 0.57 10.25
CA VAL A 9 -7.22 0.58 11.25
C VAL A 9 -6.31 -0.62 11.10
N ALA A 10 -6.87 -1.82 10.91
CA ALA A 10 -6.07 -3.04 10.77
C ALA A 10 -5.13 -2.96 9.57
N GLY A 11 -5.62 -2.44 8.45
CA GLY A 11 -4.80 -2.25 7.26
C GLY A 11 -3.69 -1.23 7.48
N VAL A 12 -4.01 -0.11 8.11
CA VAL A 12 -3.02 0.92 8.43
C VAL A 12 -1.90 0.36 9.30
N VAL A 13 -2.26 -0.43 10.33
CA VAL A 13 -1.27 -1.03 11.23
C VAL A 13 -0.31 -1.96 10.47
N ARG A 14 -0.84 -2.80 9.59
CA ARG A 14 0.00 -3.74 8.82
C ARG A 14 0.95 -3.00 7.89
N ILE A 15 0.47 -1.97 7.23
CA ILE A 15 1.31 -1.17 6.33
C ILE A 15 2.36 -0.39 7.14
N SER A 16 1.97 0.15 8.29
CA SER A 16 2.89 0.83 9.20
C SER A 16 4.03 -0.08 9.66
N ASP A 17 3.70 -1.32 10.01
CA ASP A 17 4.71 -2.30 10.45
C ASP A 17 5.75 -2.56 9.35
N LYS A 18 5.29 -2.66 8.10
CA LYS A 18 6.20 -2.87 6.97
C LYS A 18 7.07 -1.66 6.71
N LEU A 19 6.50 -0.47 6.79
CA LEU A 19 7.25 0.78 6.62
C LEU A 19 8.34 0.91 7.69
N GLU A 20 8.00 0.66 8.95
CA GLU A 20 8.95 0.70 10.04
C GLU A 20 10.08 -0.30 9.83
N ARG A 21 9.76 -1.52 9.38
CA ARG A 21 10.77 -2.53 9.08
C ARG A 21 11.71 -2.04 7.98
N ILE A 22 11.19 -1.44 6.92
CA ILE A 22 12.01 -0.91 5.83
C ILE A 22 12.94 0.18 6.36
N GLU A 23 12.43 1.09 7.18
CA GLU A 23 13.24 2.16 7.77
C GLU A 23 14.36 1.59 8.63
N ASN A 24 14.07 0.58 9.45
CA ASN A 24 15.07 -0.05 10.31
C ASN A 24 16.14 -0.77 9.49
N LEU A 25 15.75 -1.44 8.42
CA LEU A 25 16.68 -2.12 7.53
C LEU A 25 17.63 -1.13 6.85
N LEU A 26 17.10 0.02 6.42
CA LEU A 26 17.89 1.05 5.74
C LEU A 26 18.76 1.84 6.70
N ALA A 27 18.38 1.94 7.98
CA ALA A 27 19.17 2.60 8.99
C ALA A 27 20.46 1.83 9.34
N GLY A 28 20.59 0.59 8.83
CA GLY A 28 21.79 -0.21 9.06
C GLY A 28 21.95 -0.71 10.49
N SER A 29 20.87 -0.77 11.23
CA SER A 29 20.89 -1.30 12.59
C SER A 29 21.21 -2.80 12.60
N ASP A 30 21.05 -3.47 11.47
CA ASP A 30 21.45 -4.85 11.28
C ASP A 30 22.28 -4.96 10.00
N ARG A 31 23.59 -5.14 10.17
CA ARG A 31 24.52 -5.23 9.05
C ARG A 31 24.39 -6.54 8.27
N GLN A 32 23.56 -7.46 8.75
CA GLN A 32 23.32 -8.73 8.08
C GLN A 32 22.10 -8.69 7.19
N VAL A 33 21.47 -7.52 7.07
CA VAL A 33 20.34 -7.37 6.17
C VAL A 33 20.85 -7.44 4.75
N ASP A 34 20.46 -8.47 4.05
CA ASP A 34 20.71 -8.58 2.64
C ASP A 34 19.66 -7.78 1.86
N ASP A 35 19.96 -7.51 0.60
CA ASP A 35 19.06 -6.80 -0.29
C ASP A 35 17.74 -7.55 -0.47
N GLU A 36 17.78 -8.87 -0.34
CA GLU A 36 16.59 -9.72 -0.49
C GLU A 36 15.57 -9.44 0.60
N THR A 37 16.00 -9.28 1.86
CA THR A 37 15.09 -8.97 2.97
C THR A 37 14.45 -7.60 2.80
N LEU A 38 15.22 -6.63 2.34
CA LEU A 38 14.68 -5.29 2.05
C LEU A 38 13.65 -5.37 0.91
N LEU A 39 13.97 -6.05 -0.18
CA LEU A 39 13.06 -6.23 -1.30
C LEU A 39 11.78 -6.95 -0.87
N ASP A 40 11.88 -7.98 -0.05
CA ASP A 40 10.72 -8.69 0.46
C ASP A 40 9.80 -7.75 1.23
N SER A 41 10.38 -6.90 2.07
CA SER A 41 9.59 -5.95 2.86
C SER A 41 8.92 -4.90 1.98
N ILE A 42 9.61 -4.42 0.94
CA ILE A 42 9.04 -3.46 -0.02
C ILE A 42 7.89 -4.11 -0.79
N GLY A 43 8.09 -5.35 -1.26
CA GLY A 43 7.05 -6.09 -1.97
C GLY A 43 5.84 -6.38 -1.10
N ASP A 44 6.06 -6.77 0.15
CA ASP A 44 4.98 -7.00 1.11
C ASP A 44 4.17 -5.72 1.34
N MET A 45 4.84 -4.61 1.52
CA MET A 45 4.17 -3.33 1.72
C MET A 45 3.31 -2.96 0.51
N ALA A 46 3.84 -3.14 -0.70
CA ALA A 46 3.10 -2.92 -1.94
C ALA A 46 1.84 -3.79 -1.98
N THR A 47 1.97 -5.07 -1.63
CA THR A 47 0.85 -6.01 -1.63
C THR A 47 -0.23 -5.57 -0.64
N TYR A 48 0.14 -5.20 0.59
CA TYR A 48 -0.84 -4.73 1.57
C TYR A 48 -1.53 -3.45 1.12
N CYS A 49 -0.82 -2.56 0.44
CA CYS A 49 -1.42 -1.33 -0.10
C CYS A 49 -2.44 -1.64 -1.19
N ILE A 50 -2.15 -2.61 -2.07
CA ILE A 50 -3.08 -3.04 -3.11
C ILE A 50 -4.31 -3.67 -2.48
N MET A 51 -4.12 -4.53 -1.48
CA MET A 51 -5.24 -5.16 -0.76
C MET A 51 -6.12 -4.10 -0.07
N MET A 52 -5.49 -3.10 0.55
CA MET A 52 -6.20 -1.99 1.18
C MET A 52 -7.05 -1.22 0.14
N ALA A 53 -6.45 -0.89 -0.99
CA ALA A 53 -7.15 -0.19 -2.07
C ALA A 53 -8.31 -1.02 -2.62
N ALA A 54 -8.11 -2.32 -2.79
CA ALA A 54 -9.15 -3.22 -3.28
C ALA A 54 -10.34 -3.29 -2.31
N GLU A 55 -10.06 -3.38 -1.01
CA GLU A 55 -11.12 -3.41 0.00
C GLU A 55 -11.90 -2.09 0.02
N CYS A 56 -11.21 -0.96 -0.07
CA CYS A 56 -11.87 0.34 -0.12
C CYS A 56 -12.75 0.46 -1.37
N MET A 57 -12.27 -0.03 -2.51
CA MET A 57 -13.03 -0.04 -3.75
C MET A 57 -14.26 -0.94 -3.63
N ALA A 58 -14.11 -2.13 -3.05
CA ALA A 58 -15.22 -3.07 -2.86
C ALA A 58 -16.31 -2.46 -1.99
N ILE A 59 -15.93 -1.79 -0.92
CA ILE A 59 -16.88 -1.12 -0.03
C ILE A 59 -17.59 0.00 -0.77
N ALA A 60 -16.86 0.83 -1.51
CA ALA A 60 -17.44 1.92 -2.29
C ALA A 60 -18.42 1.43 -3.37
N MET A 61 -18.18 0.24 -3.90
CA MET A 61 -19.05 -0.38 -4.90
C MET A 61 -20.17 -1.21 -4.28
N ASN A 62 -20.30 -1.20 -2.95
CA ASN A 62 -21.29 -2.00 -2.21
C ASN A 62 -21.19 -3.51 -2.47
N VAL A 63 -19.97 -4.00 -2.69
CA VAL A 63 -19.75 -5.44 -2.79
C VAL A 63 -19.96 -6.04 -1.41
N PRO A 64 -20.88 -7.02 -1.23
CA PRO A 64 -21.14 -7.58 0.09
C PRO A 64 -19.90 -8.27 0.67
N ASP A 65 -19.67 -8.09 1.98
CA ASP A 65 -18.60 -8.80 2.70
C ASP A 65 -18.71 -10.31 2.59
N THR A 66 -19.94 -10.79 2.41
CA THR A 66 -20.24 -12.21 2.21
C THR A 66 -20.02 -12.65 0.78
N ALA A 67 -19.92 -11.72 -0.16
CA ALA A 67 -19.48 -12.06 -1.50
C ALA A 67 -18.05 -12.54 -1.33
N ASP A 68 -17.92 -13.81 -1.38
CA ASP A 68 -16.67 -14.51 -1.22
C ASP A 68 -15.52 -13.65 -1.75
N THR A 69 -14.41 -13.74 -1.10
CA THR A 69 -13.13 -13.17 -1.47
C THR A 69 -12.80 -13.25 -2.97
N VAL A 70 -13.60 -13.97 -3.78
CA VAL A 70 -13.42 -14.03 -5.23
C VAL A 70 -13.48 -12.63 -5.86
N ASP A 71 -14.47 -11.82 -5.49
CA ASP A 71 -14.59 -10.46 -6.04
C ASP A 71 -13.44 -9.58 -5.59
N ASN A 72 -13.01 -9.71 -4.33
CA ASN A 72 -11.85 -8.99 -3.84
C ASN A 72 -10.57 -9.44 -4.52
N ARG A 73 -10.43 -10.73 -4.81
CA ARG A 73 -9.29 -11.25 -5.58
C ARG A 73 -9.24 -10.66 -6.98
N VAL A 74 -10.40 -10.54 -7.63
CA VAL A 74 -10.49 -9.93 -8.96
C VAL A 74 -10.08 -8.47 -8.89
N LEU A 75 -10.54 -7.74 -7.89
CA LEU A 75 -10.16 -6.34 -7.71
C LEU A 75 -8.68 -6.18 -7.40
N VAL A 76 -8.12 -7.05 -6.56
CA VAL A 76 -6.68 -7.04 -6.25
C VAL A 76 -5.87 -7.25 -7.52
N LYS A 77 -6.25 -8.25 -8.33
CA LYS A 77 -5.56 -8.54 -9.58
C LYS A 77 -5.68 -7.40 -10.57
N LEU A 78 -6.87 -6.83 -10.70
CA LEU A 78 -7.13 -5.70 -11.59
C LEU A 78 -6.26 -4.50 -11.21
N LEU A 79 -6.22 -4.16 -9.92
CA LEU A 79 -5.42 -3.06 -9.43
C LEU A 79 -3.92 -3.33 -9.61
N PHE A 80 -3.48 -4.54 -9.32
CA PHE A 80 -2.08 -4.91 -9.53
C PHE A 80 -1.69 -4.73 -10.99
N ASP A 81 -2.49 -5.25 -11.93
CA ASP A 81 -2.21 -5.14 -13.35
C ASP A 81 -2.23 -3.67 -13.81
N THR A 82 -3.21 -2.90 -13.36
CA THR A 82 -3.33 -1.49 -13.73
C THR A 82 -2.14 -0.68 -13.23
N ILE A 83 -1.78 -0.86 -11.96
CA ILE A 83 -0.67 -0.13 -11.34
C ILE A 83 0.65 -0.54 -12.00
N THR A 84 0.85 -1.84 -12.25
CA THR A 84 2.05 -2.32 -12.91
C THR A 84 2.22 -1.72 -14.30
N ASN A 85 1.12 -1.65 -15.06
CA ASN A 85 1.16 -1.02 -16.38
C ASN A 85 1.49 0.47 -16.31
N GLU A 86 1.01 1.16 -15.29
CA GLU A 86 1.31 2.57 -15.09
C GLU A 86 2.80 2.79 -14.79
N ILE A 87 3.38 1.97 -13.92
CA ILE A 87 4.78 2.15 -13.53
C ILE A 87 5.76 1.74 -14.63
N ASP A 88 5.39 0.81 -15.50
CA ASP A 88 6.25 0.35 -16.60
C ASP A 88 6.65 1.47 -17.55
N ARG A 89 5.90 2.56 -17.55
CA ARG A 89 6.20 3.72 -18.39
C ARG A 89 7.35 4.57 -17.89
N LEU A 90 7.78 4.37 -16.65
CA LEU A 90 8.73 5.27 -16.00
C LEU A 90 10.15 4.71 -15.90
N CYS A 91 10.36 3.46 -15.99
CA CYS A 91 11.64 2.71 -16.16
C CYS A 91 12.90 3.33 -15.55
N PHE A 92 12.83 3.92 -14.35
CA PHE A 92 14.01 4.47 -13.68
C PHE A 92 13.89 4.38 -12.16
N PRO A 93 15.05 4.34 -11.46
CA PRO A 93 15.06 4.24 -10.00
C PRO A 93 14.31 5.38 -9.31
N VAL A 94 13.73 5.07 -8.16
CA VAL A 94 12.89 6.01 -7.40
C VAL A 94 13.78 6.92 -6.55
N PRO A 95 13.73 8.24 -6.74
CA PRO A 95 14.39 9.16 -5.80
C PRO A 95 13.53 9.31 -4.54
N ASN A 96 14.18 9.63 -3.41
CA ASN A 96 13.50 9.88 -2.14
C ASN A 96 12.52 8.78 -1.74
N ALA A 97 12.89 7.52 -1.96
CA ALA A 97 11.98 6.39 -1.82
C ALA A 97 11.32 6.31 -0.44
N VAL A 98 12.11 6.44 0.63
CA VAL A 98 11.60 6.38 2.00
C VAL A 98 10.76 7.61 2.33
N ALA A 99 11.25 8.79 2.01
CA ALA A 99 10.55 10.04 2.34
C ALA A 99 9.19 10.10 1.66
N ASP A 100 9.11 9.72 0.40
CA ASP A 100 7.85 9.72 -0.34
C ASP A 100 6.90 8.62 0.17
N ALA A 101 7.43 7.45 0.54
CA ALA A 101 6.62 6.41 1.14
C ALA A 101 6.01 6.88 2.46
N LYS A 102 6.78 7.55 3.30
CA LYS A 102 6.28 8.09 4.57
C LYS A 102 5.23 9.15 4.35
N PHE A 103 5.45 10.03 3.38
CA PHE A 103 4.49 11.08 3.04
C PHE A 103 3.16 10.47 2.60
N LEU A 104 3.19 9.53 1.67
CA LEU A 104 1.97 8.88 1.18
C LEU A 104 1.28 8.06 2.27
N PHE A 105 2.07 7.35 3.08
CA PHE A 105 1.52 6.62 4.21
C PHE A 105 0.80 7.55 5.19
N ASN A 106 1.40 8.68 5.54
CA ASN A 106 0.80 9.62 6.48
C ASN A 106 -0.53 10.17 5.93
N ARG A 107 -0.59 10.44 4.63
CA ARG A 107 -1.83 10.92 4.00
C ARG A 107 -2.90 9.82 4.01
N MET A 108 -2.53 8.59 3.72
CA MET A 108 -3.43 7.45 3.79
C MET A 108 -3.98 7.27 5.21
N GLU A 109 -3.10 7.33 6.21
CA GLU A 109 -3.48 7.20 7.61
C GLU A 109 -4.46 8.29 8.03
N LEU A 110 -4.20 9.54 7.65
CA LEU A 110 -5.10 10.65 7.96
C LEU A 110 -6.49 10.41 7.37
N SER A 111 -6.59 9.93 6.14
CA SER A 111 -7.87 9.62 5.53
C SER A 111 -8.57 8.44 6.22
N ALA A 112 -7.80 7.39 6.54
CA ALA A 112 -8.36 6.17 7.11
C ALA A 112 -8.89 6.37 8.54
N LEU A 113 -8.21 7.21 9.33
CA LEU A 113 -8.51 7.38 10.75
C LEU A 113 -9.29 8.65 11.06
N SER A 114 -9.64 9.45 10.06
CA SER A 114 -10.38 10.68 10.27
C SER A 114 -11.76 10.41 10.86
N GLN A 115 -12.12 11.17 11.90
CA GLN A 115 -13.45 11.11 12.50
C GLN A 115 -14.37 12.23 11.96
N ASP A 116 -13.80 13.17 11.24
CA ASP A 116 -14.55 14.34 10.73
C ASP A 116 -15.04 14.16 9.29
N MET A 117 -14.53 13.17 8.59
CA MET A 117 -14.93 12.86 7.23
C MET A 117 -16.14 11.93 7.21
N THR A 118 -16.94 12.05 6.16
CA THR A 118 -17.96 11.05 5.88
C THR A 118 -17.30 9.69 5.60
N GLU A 119 -18.07 8.63 5.77
CA GLU A 119 -17.57 7.28 5.48
C GLU A 119 -17.08 7.17 4.03
N TYR A 120 -17.88 7.69 3.09
CA TYR A 120 -17.50 7.70 1.68
C TYR A 120 -16.17 8.42 1.45
N ALA A 121 -15.99 9.59 2.05
CA ALA A 121 -14.76 10.36 1.90
C ALA A 121 -13.55 9.62 2.48
N ARG A 122 -13.74 8.93 3.60
CA ARG A 122 -12.68 8.13 4.23
C ARG A 122 -12.22 7.01 3.31
N TYR A 123 -13.16 6.23 2.78
CA TYR A 123 -12.81 5.11 1.89
C TYR A 123 -12.23 5.60 0.57
N SER A 124 -12.79 6.66 0.01
CA SER A 124 -12.29 7.23 -1.24
C SER A 124 -10.88 7.78 -1.09
N GLY A 125 -10.63 8.54 -0.04
CA GLY A 125 -9.31 9.10 0.25
C GLY A 125 -8.28 8.02 0.54
N THR A 126 -8.66 7.04 1.34
CA THR A 126 -7.78 5.90 1.67
C THR A 126 -7.44 5.11 0.40
N TYR A 127 -8.42 4.86 -0.46
CA TYR A 127 -8.21 4.20 -1.74
C TYR A 127 -7.15 4.92 -2.57
N GLN A 128 -7.30 6.23 -2.73
CA GLN A 128 -6.38 7.00 -3.56
C GLN A 128 -4.94 6.93 -3.04
N TYR A 129 -4.75 7.15 -1.75
CA TYR A 129 -3.40 7.15 -1.18
C TYR A 129 -2.81 5.74 -1.09
N ALA A 130 -3.63 4.73 -0.81
CA ALA A 130 -3.16 3.34 -0.83
C ALA A 130 -2.70 2.95 -2.23
N ARG A 131 -3.44 3.36 -3.26
CA ARG A 131 -3.08 3.10 -4.64
C ARG A 131 -1.79 3.82 -5.03
N MET A 132 -1.64 5.08 -4.66
CA MET A 132 -0.43 5.85 -4.92
C MET A 132 0.78 5.24 -4.21
N LEU A 133 0.59 4.84 -2.95
CA LEU A 133 1.66 4.21 -2.17
C LEU A 133 2.03 2.84 -2.78
N ALA A 134 1.05 2.06 -3.22
CA ALA A 134 1.31 0.80 -3.90
C ALA A 134 2.16 1.00 -5.16
N ALA A 135 1.82 1.99 -5.98
CA ALA A 135 2.57 2.29 -7.17
C ALA A 135 4.01 2.70 -6.85
N HIS A 136 4.18 3.54 -5.82
CA HIS A 136 5.49 3.96 -5.35
C HIS A 136 6.34 2.76 -4.89
N MET A 137 5.75 1.88 -4.08
CA MET A 137 6.46 0.71 -3.56
C MET A 137 6.79 -0.29 -4.66
N LEU A 138 5.90 -0.48 -5.63
CA LEU A 138 6.17 -1.37 -6.77
C LEU A 138 7.30 -0.81 -7.66
N ARG A 139 7.32 0.50 -7.89
CA ARG A 139 8.43 1.12 -8.62
C ARG A 139 9.75 0.89 -7.89
N TRP A 140 9.75 1.11 -6.58
CA TRP A 140 10.93 0.88 -5.77
C TRP A 140 11.37 -0.57 -5.85
N PHE A 141 10.43 -1.51 -5.75
CA PHE A 141 10.71 -2.94 -5.83
C PHE A 141 11.35 -3.31 -7.17
N VAL A 142 10.81 -2.79 -8.28
CA VAL A 142 11.23 -3.17 -9.64
C VAL A 142 12.50 -2.43 -10.06
N TYR A 143 12.57 -1.13 -9.83
CA TYR A 143 13.63 -0.29 -10.37
C TYR A 143 14.66 0.15 -9.33
N GLY A 144 14.41 -0.09 -8.06
CA GLY A 144 15.30 0.31 -6.99
C GLY A 144 15.18 1.79 -6.65
N SER A 145 16.04 2.23 -5.74
CA SER A 145 16.06 3.63 -5.29
C SER A 145 17.40 4.27 -5.63
N VAL A 146 17.37 5.57 -5.84
CA VAL A 146 18.59 6.37 -5.98
C VAL A 146 18.97 6.89 -4.61
N GLY A 147 20.10 6.46 -4.17
CA GLY A 147 20.81 6.92 -3.01
C GLY A 147 20.15 7.19 -1.77
#